data_5745e9a6ddbf319a691beaf6b4f18ab2
#
_entry.id   5745e9a6ddbf319a691beaf6b4f18ab2
#
_cell.length_a   1.000
_cell.length_b   1.000
_cell.length_c   1.000
_cell.angle_alpha   90.00
_cell.angle_beta   90.00
_cell.angle_gamma   90.00
#
_symmetry.space_group_name_H-M   'P 1'
#
loop_
_entity.id
_entity.type
_entity.pdbx_description
1 polymer ?
#
loop_
_entity_poly.entity_id
_entity_poly.type
_entity_poly.pdbx_seq_one_letter_code
_entity_poly.pdbx_strand_id
1 'polypeptide(L)'
;MSQTHPVMKYVQEKGQGFGARMLNHMPGMAQEALAKALDYPYIYPDLDPFVKCLMAIQLKQGKSSFIHEDVAKARVDFIQQMKAIQGKPTPLKMVEDIRLPLHSGTIMARHYHPAPQKKLPMIMFYHGGAFMVGSLDTHDEFCRLLAVHAKVQVLSVAYPLTPEYSPLQIVQVCEDALAWAHQNSKTLKIYKNRIAVAGDSAGGNLATVVAQHSVGKSYAARAQLLLYPVLDFKSRHPSFYAYKEGLVLSEEDVNLVSRLYVENHQMALDDPLVSPTYGNLKQLPPTYVITAQHDLLHDEVSIYAHKLRQHGVRVYHKNYVDQTHGFINLSPISKRAKKYVIEIARDFRKFWDKRN
;
A
#
# COMPACT_ATOMS: atom_id res chain seq x y z
N MET A 1 -25.14 -15.05 21.39
CA MET A 1 -23.90 -14.72 20.63
C MET A 1 -22.88 -15.80 20.92
N SER A 2 -22.73 -16.77 20.03
CA SER A 2 -21.83 -17.92 20.20
C SER A 2 -20.38 -17.45 20.01
N GLN A 3 -19.62 -17.40 21.10
CA GLN A 3 -18.16 -17.22 21.05
C GLN A 3 -17.57 -18.49 20.41
N THR A 4 -17.17 -18.41 19.16
CA THR A 4 -16.42 -19.47 18.51
C THR A 4 -15.09 -19.69 19.25
N HIS A 5 -14.84 -20.93 19.67
CA HIS A 5 -13.65 -21.33 20.43
C HIS A 5 -12.36 -20.92 19.66
N PRO A 6 -11.33 -20.35 20.33
CA PRO A 6 -10.10 -19.86 19.68
C PRO A 6 -9.43 -20.86 18.72
N VAL A 7 -9.51 -22.15 19.04
CA VAL A 7 -8.96 -23.23 18.18
C VAL A 7 -9.77 -23.39 16.89
N MET A 8 -11.10 -23.27 16.93
CA MET A 8 -11.94 -23.32 15.72
C MET A 8 -11.68 -22.12 14.81
N LYS A 9 -11.51 -20.91 15.38
CA LYS A 9 -11.16 -19.70 14.65
C LYS A 9 -9.80 -19.85 13.95
N TYR A 10 -8.77 -20.37 14.64
CA TYR A 10 -7.44 -20.65 14.08
C TYR A 10 -7.46 -21.67 12.93
N VAL A 11 -8.26 -22.75 13.07
CA VAL A 11 -8.41 -23.78 12.03
C VAL A 11 -9.13 -23.19 10.81
N GLN A 12 -10.13 -22.34 11.02
CA GLN A 12 -10.88 -21.67 9.96
C GLN A 12 -9.99 -20.66 9.20
N GLU A 13 -9.16 -19.90 9.91
CA GLU A 13 -8.21 -18.95 9.31
C GLU A 13 -7.11 -19.65 8.50
N LYS A 14 -6.51 -20.72 9.03
CA LYS A 14 -5.56 -21.55 8.26
C LYS A 14 -6.21 -22.24 7.06
N GLY A 15 -7.47 -22.64 7.18
CA GLY A 15 -8.26 -23.21 6.08
C GLY A 15 -8.47 -22.21 4.95
N GLN A 16 -8.73 -20.94 5.27
CA GLN A 16 -8.88 -19.88 4.24
C GLN A 16 -7.60 -19.64 3.44
N GLY A 17 -6.45 -19.52 4.11
CA GLY A 17 -5.17 -19.36 3.42
C GLY A 17 -4.75 -20.60 2.62
N PHE A 18 -5.09 -21.79 3.08
CA PHE A 18 -4.86 -23.04 2.35
C PHE A 18 -5.76 -23.11 1.11
N GLY A 19 -7.06 -22.82 1.25
CA GLY A 19 -8.00 -22.76 0.14
C GLY A 19 -7.59 -21.76 -0.94
N ALA A 20 -7.18 -20.54 -0.53
CA ALA A 20 -6.69 -19.53 -1.48
C ALA A 20 -5.43 -20.00 -2.23
N ARG A 21 -4.50 -20.68 -1.56
CA ARG A 21 -3.33 -21.27 -2.22
C ARG A 21 -3.70 -22.38 -3.18
N MET A 22 -4.68 -23.21 -2.85
CA MET A 22 -5.19 -24.24 -3.79
C MET A 22 -5.83 -23.61 -5.02
N LEU A 23 -6.67 -22.57 -4.83
CA LEU A 23 -7.25 -21.81 -5.94
C LEU A 23 -6.19 -21.29 -6.92
N ASN A 24 -5.07 -20.79 -6.41
CA ASN A 24 -3.98 -20.27 -7.23
C ASN A 24 -3.27 -21.35 -8.10
N HIS A 25 -3.49 -22.64 -7.84
CA HIS A 25 -2.98 -23.75 -8.66
C HIS A 25 -3.99 -24.22 -9.72
N MET A 26 -5.25 -23.77 -9.65
CA MET A 26 -6.27 -24.10 -10.64
C MET A 26 -6.03 -23.36 -11.96
N PRO A 27 -6.37 -23.95 -13.11
CA PRO A 27 -6.42 -23.23 -14.37
C PRO A 27 -7.38 -22.05 -14.32
N GLY A 28 -7.08 -20.92 -15.04
CA GLY A 28 -7.90 -19.73 -15.04
C GLY A 28 -9.35 -19.99 -15.42
N MET A 29 -9.62 -20.88 -16.40
CA MET A 29 -10.98 -21.29 -16.77
C MET A 29 -11.73 -21.95 -15.60
N ALA A 30 -11.06 -22.75 -14.78
CA ALA A 30 -11.69 -23.38 -13.62
C ALA A 30 -11.95 -22.36 -12.50
N GLN A 31 -11.08 -21.36 -12.34
CA GLN A 31 -11.31 -20.25 -11.43
C GLN A 31 -12.50 -19.41 -11.88
N GLU A 32 -12.61 -19.10 -13.17
CA GLU A 32 -13.75 -18.36 -13.75
C GLU A 32 -15.07 -19.12 -13.54
N ALA A 33 -15.08 -20.44 -13.82
CA ALA A 33 -16.24 -21.31 -13.59
C ALA A 33 -16.65 -21.34 -12.12
N LEU A 34 -15.69 -21.36 -11.19
CA LEU A 34 -15.95 -21.31 -9.77
C LEU A 34 -16.53 -19.97 -9.33
N ALA A 35 -15.98 -18.84 -9.79
CA ALA A 35 -16.52 -17.52 -9.51
C ALA A 35 -17.98 -17.39 -9.97
N LYS A 36 -18.27 -17.93 -11.15
CA LYS A 36 -19.67 -18.00 -11.68
C LYS A 36 -20.56 -18.90 -10.82
N ALA A 37 -20.07 -20.07 -10.41
CA ALA A 37 -20.83 -20.99 -9.54
C ALA A 37 -21.08 -20.40 -8.13
N LEU A 38 -20.27 -19.44 -7.70
CA LEU A 38 -20.45 -18.66 -6.47
C LEU A 38 -21.34 -17.44 -6.66
N ASP A 39 -21.97 -17.28 -7.83
CA ASP A 39 -22.85 -16.15 -8.20
C ASP A 39 -22.17 -14.79 -8.01
N TYR A 40 -20.90 -14.65 -8.43
CA TYR A 40 -20.25 -13.35 -8.43
C TYR A 40 -20.99 -12.39 -9.38
N PRO A 41 -21.65 -11.35 -8.87
CA PRO A 41 -22.64 -10.60 -9.65
C PRO A 41 -22.02 -9.55 -10.57
N TYR A 42 -20.73 -9.24 -10.39
CA TYR A 42 -20.08 -8.13 -11.08
C TYR A 42 -19.38 -8.57 -12.36
N ILE A 43 -19.54 -7.80 -13.44
CA ILE A 43 -18.97 -8.09 -14.75
C ILE A 43 -17.71 -7.26 -14.95
N TYR A 44 -16.56 -7.86 -14.60
CA TYR A 44 -15.23 -7.33 -14.85
C TYR A 44 -14.45 -8.31 -15.73
N PRO A 45 -14.62 -8.25 -17.09
CA PRO A 45 -14.12 -9.30 -17.99
C PRO A 45 -12.62 -9.53 -17.89
N ASP A 46 -11.84 -8.45 -17.75
CA ASP A 46 -10.37 -8.52 -17.73
C ASP A 46 -9.77 -8.74 -16.34
N LEU A 47 -10.60 -8.77 -15.27
CA LEU A 47 -10.12 -9.00 -13.90
C LEU A 47 -9.55 -10.42 -13.78
N ASP A 48 -8.41 -10.56 -13.08
CA ASP A 48 -7.78 -11.85 -12.76
C ASP A 48 -8.82 -12.84 -12.20
N PRO A 49 -9.02 -14.01 -12.82
CA PRO A 49 -9.96 -15.03 -12.34
C PRO A 49 -9.73 -15.44 -10.88
N PHE A 50 -8.48 -15.45 -10.42
CA PHE A 50 -8.17 -15.68 -9.01
C PHE A 50 -8.77 -14.60 -8.10
N VAL A 51 -8.67 -13.32 -8.50
CA VAL A 51 -9.26 -12.20 -7.76
C VAL A 51 -10.79 -12.31 -7.76
N LYS A 52 -11.42 -12.64 -8.90
CA LYS A 52 -12.87 -12.88 -8.98
C LYS A 52 -13.32 -13.94 -7.98
N CYS A 53 -12.60 -15.08 -7.90
CA CYS A 53 -12.91 -16.12 -6.93
C CYS A 53 -12.81 -15.63 -5.49
N LEU A 54 -11.76 -14.87 -5.15
CA LEU A 54 -11.61 -14.33 -3.79
C LEU A 54 -12.75 -13.40 -3.43
N MET A 55 -13.14 -12.49 -4.35
CA MET A 55 -14.26 -11.57 -4.13
C MET A 55 -15.59 -12.31 -4.00
N ALA A 56 -15.84 -13.32 -4.84
CA ALA A 56 -17.01 -14.17 -4.74
C ALA A 56 -17.12 -14.87 -3.37
N ILE A 57 -16.01 -15.43 -2.88
CA ILE A 57 -15.95 -16.09 -1.56
C ILE A 57 -16.22 -15.07 -0.44
N GLN A 58 -15.64 -13.88 -0.51
CA GLN A 58 -15.84 -12.83 0.50
C GLN A 58 -17.30 -12.39 0.56
N LEU A 59 -17.92 -12.15 -0.60
CA LEU A 59 -19.34 -11.80 -0.70
C LEU A 59 -20.26 -12.87 -0.10
N LYS A 60 -20.03 -14.15 -0.39
CA LYS A 60 -20.78 -15.27 0.21
C LYS A 60 -20.60 -15.37 1.72
N GLN A 61 -19.49 -14.87 2.27
CA GLN A 61 -19.25 -14.78 3.73
C GLN A 61 -19.84 -13.51 4.36
N GLY A 62 -20.51 -12.66 3.58
CA GLY A 62 -21.04 -11.37 4.06
C GLY A 62 -19.93 -10.36 4.39
N LYS A 63 -18.75 -10.51 3.78
CA LYS A 63 -17.59 -9.61 3.98
C LYS A 63 -17.47 -8.72 2.77
N SER A 64 -18.00 -7.51 2.86
CA SER A 64 -17.95 -6.52 1.77
C SER A 64 -16.83 -5.50 1.94
N SER A 65 -16.24 -5.37 3.14
CA SER A 65 -15.23 -4.36 3.46
C SER A 65 -14.11 -4.92 4.35
N PHE A 66 -12.91 -4.34 4.25
CA PHE A 66 -11.79 -4.63 5.14
C PHE A 66 -11.68 -3.64 6.31
N ILE A 67 -12.53 -2.59 6.31
CA ILE A 67 -12.66 -1.62 7.39
C ILE A 67 -14.13 -1.49 7.80
N HIS A 68 -14.38 -1.03 8.99
CA HIS A 68 -15.71 -0.72 9.52
C HIS A 68 -15.63 0.26 10.70
N GLU A 69 -16.81 0.76 11.16
CA GLU A 69 -16.95 1.77 12.23
C GLU A 69 -16.21 1.41 13.52
N ASP A 70 -16.25 0.16 13.92
CA ASP A 70 -15.44 -0.33 15.05
C ASP A 70 -13.99 -0.52 14.56
N VAL A 71 -13.22 0.56 14.62
CA VAL A 71 -11.83 0.60 14.15
C VAL A 71 -10.94 -0.37 14.91
N ALA A 72 -11.17 -0.57 16.20
CA ALA A 72 -10.39 -1.52 17.01
C ALA A 72 -10.58 -2.94 16.49
N LYS A 73 -11.82 -3.33 16.21
CA LYS A 73 -12.15 -4.62 15.61
C LYS A 73 -11.60 -4.72 14.18
N ALA A 74 -11.74 -3.67 13.35
CA ALA A 74 -11.20 -3.64 11.99
C ALA A 74 -9.68 -3.93 11.97
N ARG A 75 -8.91 -3.36 12.90
CA ARG A 75 -7.47 -3.62 13.05
C ARG A 75 -7.17 -5.07 13.33
N VAL A 76 -7.89 -5.68 14.26
CA VAL A 76 -7.71 -7.09 14.60
C VAL A 76 -8.06 -7.98 13.41
N ASP A 77 -9.21 -7.73 12.78
CA ASP A 77 -9.70 -8.52 11.66
C ASP A 77 -8.74 -8.42 10.44
N PHE A 78 -8.25 -7.21 10.13
CA PHE A 78 -7.29 -7.01 9.04
C PHE A 78 -5.96 -7.74 9.28
N ILE A 79 -5.40 -7.65 10.50
CA ILE A 79 -4.19 -8.38 10.87
C ILE A 79 -4.41 -9.90 10.74
N GLN A 80 -5.55 -10.41 11.19
CA GLN A 80 -5.89 -11.83 11.09
C GLN A 80 -6.03 -12.28 9.63
N GLN A 81 -6.71 -11.50 8.79
CA GLN A 81 -6.85 -11.78 7.37
C GLN A 81 -5.47 -11.84 6.69
N MET A 82 -4.61 -10.85 6.95
CA MET A 82 -3.27 -10.85 6.38
C MET A 82 -2.42 -12.02 6.87
N LYS A 83 -2.48 -12.37 8.16
CA LYS A 83 -1.80 -13.56 8.71
C LYS A 83 -2.31 -14.87 8.09
N ALA A 84 -3.60 -14.99 7.81
CA ALA A 84 -4.19 -16.19 7.21
C ALA A 84 -3.64 -16.44 5.79
N ILE A 85 -3.37 -15.41 5.01
CA ILE A 85 -2.83 -15.52 3.66
C ILE A 85 -1.31 -15.54 3.60
N GLN A 86 -0.60 -15.17 4.67
CA GLN A 86 0.85 -15.25 4.72
C GLN A 86 1.34 -16.69 4.51
N GLY A 87 2.39 -16.83 3.70
CA GLY A 87 3.11 -18.07 3.48
C GLY A 87 4.48 -18.04 4.16
N LYS A 88 5.39 -18.91 3.68
CA LYS A 88 6.80 -18.81 4.04
C LYS A 88 7.34 -17.47 3.52
N PRO A 89 7.87 -16.59 4.39
CA PRO A 89 8.35 -15.29 3.97
C PRO A 89 9.55 -15.42 3.02
N THR A 90 9.65 -14.52 2.06
CA THR A 90 10.81 -14.42 1.16
C THR A 90 12.09 -14.25 1.98
N PRO A 91 13.10 -15.14 1.81
CA PRO A 91 14.34 -15.07 2.58
C PRO A 91 15.07 -13.73 2.35
N LEU A 92 15.52 -13.12 3.43
CA LEU A 92 16.30 -11.89 3.42
C LEU A 92 17.43 -11.99 4.44
N LYS A 93 18.57 -11.35 4.17
CA LYS A 93 19.78 -11.45 5.03
C LYS A 93 19.59 -10.82 6.40
N MET A 94 18.83 -9.72 6.47
CA MET A 94 18.53 -9.02 7.72
C MET A 94 17.11 -8.46 7.68
N VAL A 95 16.36 -8.73 8.73
CA VAL A 95 15.06 -8.11 9.03
C VAL A 95 15.04 -7.86 10.53
N GLU A 96 14.96 -6.61 10.91
CA GLU A 96 15.05 -6.19 12.32
C GLU A 96 14.01 -5.11 12.63
N ASP A 97 13.35 -5.25 13.76
CA ASP A 97 12.49 -4.21 14.29
C ASP A 97 13.34 -3.26 15.12
N ILE A 98 13.36 -1.99 14.77
CA ILE A 98 14.15 -0.94 15.38
C ILE A 98 13.27 0.18 15.91
N ARG A 99 13.74 0.85 16.97
CA ARG A 99 13.12 2.04 17.52
C ARG A 99 13.70 3.28 16.84
N LEU A 100 12.83 4.15 16.34
CA LEU A 100 13.20 5.44 15.79
C LEU A 100 12.88 6.51 16.84
N PRO A 101 13.89 7.12 17.47
CA PRO A 101 13.69 8.31 18.32
C PRO A 101 13.50 9.51 17.39
N LEU A 102 12.24 9.87 17.14
CA LEU A 102 11.86 11.00 16.29
C LEU A 102 11.58 12.24 17.14
N HIS A 103 11.51 13.41 16.49
CA HIS A 103 11.08 14.63 17.16
C HIS A 103 9.63 14.52 17.64
N SER A 104 8.79 13.87 16.84
CA SER A 104 7.38 13.60 17.14
C SER A 104 7.13 12.47 18.15
N GLY A 105 8.18 11.82 18.67
CA GLY A 105 8.10 10.70 19.60
C GLY A 105 8.82 9.44 19.10
N THR A 106 8.88 8.41 19.94
CA THR A 106 9.53 7.14 19.55
C THR A 106 8.52 6.21 18.90
N ILE A 107 8.84 5.73 17.70
CA ILE A 107 8.04 4.75 16.97
C ILE A 107 8.85 3.49 16.64
N MET A 108 8.16 2.43 16.23
CA MET A 108 8.79 1.23 15.66
C MET A 108 8.92 1.35 14.14
N ALA A 109 9.95 0.75 13.59
CA ALA A 109 10.10 0.52 12.17
C ALA A 109 10.75 -0.83 11.93
N ARG A 110 10.46 -1.47 10.79
CA ARG A 110 11.13 -2.71 10.39
C ARG A 110 12.10 -2.43 9.26
N HIS A 111 13.35 -2.76 9.52
CA HIS A 111 14.47 -2.57 8.60
C HIS A 111 14.76 -3.85 7.84
N TYR A 112 14.67 -3.80 6.53
CA TYR A 112 14.95 -4.91 5.61
C TYR A 112 16.24 -4.62 4.83
N HIS A 113 17.24 -5.50 4.93
CA HIS A 113 18.50 -5.32 4.25
C HIS A 113 18.95 -6.58 3.50
N PRO A 114 19.00 -6.56 2.15
CA PRO A 114 19.35 -7.74 1.36
C PRO A 114 20.85 -8.09 1.40
N ALA A 115 21.70 -7.15 1.78
CA ALA A 115 23.17 -7.34 1.85
C ALA A 115 23.80 -6.44 2.94
N PRO A 116 23.71 -6.80 4.24
CA PRO A 116 24.10 -5.92 5.38
C PRO A 116 25.53 -5.41 5.36
N GLN A 117 26.42 -6.06 4.60
CA GLN A 117 27.79 -5.62 4.43
C GLN A 117 27.96 -4.49 3.40
N LYS A 118 26.94 -4.23 2.58
CA LYS A 118 26.99 -3.26 1.47
C LYS A 118 26.22 -1.99 1.83
N LYS A 119 26.76 -0.86 1.38
CA LYS A 119 26.02 0.41 1.34
C LYS A 119 25.02 0.35 0.18
N LEU A 120 23.74 0.60 0.46
CA LEU A 120 22.65 0.55 -0.54
C LEU A 120 21.76 1.79 -0.45
N PRO A 121 20.99 2.11 -1.53
CA PRO A 121 19.89 3.06 -1.43
C PRO A 121 18.82 2.55 -0.46
N MET A 122 17.96 3.44 0.05
CA MET A 122 16.87 3.09 0.97
C MET A 122 15.52 3.58 0.44
N ILE A 123 14.50 2.80 0.69
CA ILE A 123 13.10 3.18 0.53
C ILE A 123 12.47 3.28 1.91
N MET A 124 11.93 4.46 2.24
CA MET A 124 11.00 4.64 3.35
C MET A 124 9.65 4.13 2.87
N PHE A 125 9.08 3.13 3.54
CA PHE A 125 7.81 2.55 3.15
C PHE A 125 6.73 2.85 4.18
N TYR A 126 5.62 3.42 3.73
CA TYR A 126 4.42 3.69 4.49
C TYR A 126 3.34 2.73 4.00
N HIS A 127 2.82 1.88 4.88
CA HIS A 127 1.85 0.85 4.50
C HIS A 127 0.47 1.43 4.21
N GLY A 128 -0.31 0.75 3.38
CA GLY A 128 -1.72 1.01 3.17
C GLY A 128 -2.59 0.55 4.34
N GLY A 129 -3.90 0.73 4.20
CA GLY A 129 -4.88 0.35 5.21
C GLY A 129 -5.77 1.51 5.65
N ALA A 130 -6.15 2.36 4.69
CA ALA A 130 -7.14 3.42 4.91
C ALA A 130 -6.78 4.37 6.07
N PHE A 131 -5.50 4.54 6.41
CA PHE A 131 -5.00 5.28 7.57
C PHE A 131 -5.47 4.72 8.93
N MET A 132 -6.30 3.69 8.95
CA MET A 132 -6.96 3.14 10.14
C MET A 132 -6.45 1.77 10.56
N VAL A 133 -6.02 0.97 9.61
CA VAL A 133 -5.54 -0.41 9.81
C VAL A 133 -4.16 -0.59 9.16
N GLY A 134 -3.60 -1.77 9.28
CA GLY A 134 -2.27 -2.08 8.76
C GLY A 134 -1.20 -2.07 9.85
N SER A 135 -0.05 -2.64 9.53
CA SER A 135 1.10 -2.74 10.44
C SER A 135 2.34 -3.20 9.68
N LEU A 136 3.49 -3.25 10.36
CA LEU A 136 4.72 -3.83 9.82
C LEU A 136 4.52 -5.27 9.34
N ASP A 137 3.66 -6.05 10.02
CA ASP A 137 3.41 -7.46 9.68
C ASP A 137 2.54 -7.61 8.43
N THR A 138 1.59 -6.72 8.20
CA THR A 138 0.64 -6.84 7.08
C THR A 138 1.31 -6.65 5.72
N HIS A 139 2.44 -5.94 5.66
CA HIS A 139 3.19 -5.65 4.44
C HIS A 139 4.59 -6.27 4.42
N ASP A 140 4.89 -7.21 5.34
CA ASP A 140 6.21 -7.83 5.48
C ASP A 140 6.71 -8.49 4.19
N GLU A 141 5.88 -9.32 3.54
CA GLU A 141 6.26 -10.01 2.28
C GLU A 141 6.52 -9.02 1.14
N PHE A 142 5.69 -7.96 1.03
CA PHE A 142 5.92 -6.91 0.03
C PHE A 142 7.27 -6.22 0.24
N CYS A 143 7.57 -5.81 1.48
CA CYS A 143 8.85 -5.16 1.82
C CYS A 143 10.05 -6.08 1.55
N ARG A 144 9.94 -7.38 1.83
CA ARG A 144 10.97 -8.39 1.51
C ARG A 144 11.20 -8.50 0.00
N LEU A 145 10.12 -8.65 -0.78
CA LEU A 145 10.20 -8.72 -2.24
C LEU A 145 10.81 -7.44 -2.83
N LEU A 146 10.39 -6.28 -2.32
CA LEU A 146 10.93 -4.98 -2.74
C LEU A 146 12.43 -4.90 -2.44
N ALA A 147 12.86 -5.24 -1.22
CA ALA A 147 14.27 -5.21 -0.84
C ALA A 147 15.14 -6.13 -1.69
N VAL A 148 14.68 -7.38 -1.92
CA VAL A 148 15.42 -8.39 -2.69
C VAL A 148 15.53 -7.99 -4.17
N HIS A 149 14.39 -7.62 -4.79
CA HIS A 149 14.35 -7.46 -6.25
C HIS A 149 14.76 -6.08 -6.74
N ALA A 150 14.56 -5.03 -5.92
CA ALA A 150 15.13 -3.71 -6.19
C ALA A 150 16.57 -3.57 -5.70
N LYS A 151 17.11 -4.53 -4.92
CA LYS A 151 18.44 -4.47 -4.32
C LYS A 151 18.66 -3.17 -3.54
N VAL A 152 17.71 -2.85 -2.67
CA VAL A 152 17.70 -1.67 -1.79
C VAL A 152 17.44 -2.09 -0.35
N GLN A 153 17.70 -1.18 0.57
CA GLN A 153 17.15 -1.30 1.91
C GLN A 153 15.71 -0.80 1.92
N VAL A 154 14.86 -1.37 2.75
CA VAL A 154 13.52 -0.86 3.03
C VAL A 154 13.40 -0.57 4.51
N LEU A 155 12.89 0.58 4.87
CA LEU A 155 12.50 0.93 6.24
C LEU A 155 10.99 1.12 6.27
N SER A 156 10.26 0.10 6.72
CA SER A 156 8.81 0.16 6.92
C SER A 156 8.49 0.83 8.24
N VAL A 157 7.69 1.89 8.19
CA VAL A 157 7.43 2.78 9.32
C VAL A 157 6.10 2.43 9.96
N ALA A 158 6.08 2.14 11.27
CA ALA A 158 4.84 1.97 12.03
C ALA A 158 4.30 3.36 12.44
N TYR A 159 3.81 4.09 11.47
CA TYR A 159 3.19 5.40 11.72
C TYR A 159 1.88 5.26 12.52
N PRO A 160 1.49 6.26 13.33
CA PRO A 160 0.25 6.22 14.10
C PRO A 160 -0.98 6.29 13.17
N LEU A 161 -2.11 5.77 13.65
CA LEU A 161 -3.31 5.61 12.84
C LEU A 161 -4.46 6.50 13.33
N THR A 162 -5.37 6.86 12.42
CA THR A 162 -6.64 7.51 12.75
C THR A 162 -7.62 6.48 13.36
N PRO A 163 -8.59 6.87 14.19
CA PRO A 163 -8.98 8.24 14.55
C PRO A 163 -8.17 8.85 15.71
N GLU A 164 -7.29 8.10 16.36
CA GLU A 164 -6.55 8.56 17.54
C GLU A 164 -5.55 9.68 17.21
N TYR A 165 -5.04 9.70 15.96
CA TYR A 165 -4.10 10.70 15.48
C TYR A 165 -4.64 11.43 14.27
N SER A 166 -4.44 12.74 14.23
CA SER A 166 -4.83 13.58 13.11
C SER A 166 -3.92 13.37 11.89
N PRO A 167 -4.39 13.74 10.68
CA PRO A 167 -3.57 13.68 9.47
C PRO A 167 -2.23 14.41 9.63
N LEU A 168 -2.24 15.60 10.28
CA LEU A 168 -1.03 16.37 10.54
C LEU A 168 -0.01 15.60 11.40
N GLN A 169 -0.47 14.95 12.48
CA GLN A 169 0.40 14.14 13.35
C GLN A 169 0.97 12.93 12.62
N ILE A 170 0.16 12.25 11.81
CA ILE A 170 0.57 11.10 11.02
C ILE A 170 1.63 11.49 9.99
N VAL A 171 1.41 12.56 9.24
CA VAL A 171 2.35 13.08 8.24
C VAL A 171 3.65 13.51 8.90
N GLN A 172 3.58 14.21 10.06
CA GLN A 172 4.76 14.66 10.79
C GLN A 172 5.65 13.48 11.20
N VAL A 173 5.07 12.39 11.70
CA VAL A 173 5.82 11.16 12.03
C VAL A 173 6.50 10.57 10.79
N CYS A 174 5.80 10.52 9.65
CA CYS A 174 6.36 10.01 8.40
C CYS A 174 7.51 10.89 7.89
N GLU A 175 7.40 12.21 8.00
CA GLU A 175 8.43 13.16 7.61
C GLU A 175 9.65 13.07 8.55
N ASP A 176 9.42 13.01 9.86
CA ASP A 176 10.48 12.85 10.86
C ASP A 176 11.25 11.54 10.64
N ALA A 177 10.56 10.46 10.27
CA ALA A 177 11.21 9.19 9.94
C ALA A 177 12.14 9.30 8.71
N LEU A 178 11.74 10.03 7.67
CA LEU A 178 12.59 10.32 6.51
C LEU A 178 13.81 11.15 6.91
N ALA A 179 13.61 12.21 7.72
CA ALA A 179 14.68 13.04 8.23
C ALA A 179 15.66 12.24 9.11
N TRP A 180 15.14 11.38 9.99
CA TRP A 180 15.93 10.49 10.83
C TRP A 180 16.79 9.52 9.99
N ALA A 181 16.22 8.89 8.98
CA ALA A 181 16.97 8.00 8.10
C ALA A 181 18.10 8.73 7.38
N HIS A 182 17.86 9.97 6.92
CA HIS A 182 18.89 10.80 6.30
C HIS A 182 20.02 11.16 7.30
N GLN A 183 19.69 11.54 8.54
CA GLN A 183 20.65 11.86 9.59
C GLN A 183 21.50 10.64 9.99
N ASN A 184 20.87 9.45 10.07
CA ASN A 184 21.51 8.20 10.47
C ASN A 184 22.08 7.39 9.28
N SER A 185 22.30 8.05 8.14
CA SER A 185 22.73 7.39 6.90
C SER A 185 24.05 6.61 6.99
N LYS A 186 24.97 7.01 7.87
CA LYS A 186 26.22 6.29 8.12
C LYS A 186 25.96 4.97 8.85
N THR A 187 25.22 5.02 9.95
CA THR A 187 24.86 3.85 10.77
C THR A 187 24.04 2.84 9.97
N LEU A 188 23.07 3.31 9.21
CA LEU A 188 22.23 2.49 8.34
C LEU A 188 22.95 1.99 7.08
N LYS A 189 24.19 2.45 6.82
CA LYS A 189 24.93 2.15 5.59
C LYS A 189 24.11 2.47 4.31
N ILE A 190 23.46 3.64 4.27
CA ILE A 190 22.71 4.11 3.10
C ILE A 190 23.43 5.28 2.39
N TYR A 191 23.19 5.41 1.10
CA TYR A 191 23.60 6.60 0.37
C TYR A 191 22.68 7.76 0.77
N LYS A 192 23.21 8.77 1.46
CA LYS A 192 22.48 9.92 2.02
C LYS A 192 21.56 10.63 1.00
N ASN A 193 22.00 10.69 -0.25
CA ASN A 193 21.30 11.31 -1.38
C ASN A 193 20.51 10.29 -2.23
N ARG A 194 20.26 9.09 -1.71
CA ARG A 194 19.48 8.03 -2.38
C ARG A 194 18.49 7.40 -1.41
N ILE A 195 17.60 8.23 -0.89
CA ILE A 195 16.45 7.82 -0.08
C ILE A 195 15.18 8.13 -0.89
N ALA A 196 14.38 7.12 -1.18
CA ALA A 196 13.07 7.25 -1.80
C ALA A 196 11.97 7.11 -0.76
N VAL A 197 10.79 7.63 -1.05
CA VAL A 197 9.56 7.35 -0.32
C VAL A 197 8.67 6.44 -1.15
N ALA A 198 7.95 5.54 -0.49
CA ALA A 198 7.04 4.61 -1.14
C ALA A 198 5.85 4.31 -0.24
N GLY A 199 4.74 3.95 -0.85
CA GLY A 199 3.58 3.46 -0.12
C GLY A 199 2.48 3.01 -1.08
N ASP A 200 1.56 2.23 -0.52
CA ASP A 200 0.38 1.77 -1.23
C ASP A 200 -0.88 2.41 -0.63
N SER A 201 -1.87 2.74 -1.48
CA SER A 201 -3.16 3.28 -1.01
C SER A 201 -2.98 4.50 -0.10
N ALA A 202 -3.47 4.47 1.13
CA ALA A 202 -3.24 5.47 2.16
C ALA A 202 -1.74 5.76 2.40
N GLY A 203 -0.89 4.74 2.41
CA GLY A 203 0.55 4.91 2.51
C GLY A 203 1.16 5.62 1.29
N GLY A 204 0.57 5.43 0.10
CA GLY A 204 0.91 6.17 -1.10
C GLY A 204 0.55 7.65 -1.01
N ASN A 205 -0.56 7.99 -0.35
CA ASN A 205 -0.90 9.35 0.02
C ASN A 205 0.19 9.96 0.91
N LEU A 206 0.51 9.29 2.03
CA LEU A 206 1.55 9.74 2.96
C LEU A 206 2.91 9.93 2.26
N ALA A 207 3.31 8.98 1.40
CA ALA A 207 4.54 9.10 0.62
C ALA A 207 4.53 10.35 -0.29
N THR A 208 3.38 10.67 -0.88
CA THR A 208 3.21 11.85 -1.74
C THR A 208 3.32 13.15 -0.94
N VAL A 209 2.61 13.24 0.19
CA VAL A 209 2.66 14.44 1.06
C VAL A 209 4.07 14.65 1.62
N VAL A 210 4.72 13.59 2.12
CA VAL A 210 6.10 13.66 2.63
C VAL A 210 7.07 14.10 1.52
N ALA A 211 6.89 13.62 0.29
CA ALA A 211 7.72 14.08 -0.83
C ALA A 211 7.52 15.58 -1.10
N GLN A 212 6.28 16.08 -1.10
CA GLN A 212 5.97 17.51 -1.26
C GLN A 212 6.60 18.36 -0.15
N HIS A 213 6.44 17.96 1.10
CA HIS A 213 6.95 18.70 2.26
C HIS A 213 8.49 18.68 2.35
N SER A 214 9.13 17.65 1.81
CA SER A 214 10.59 17.52 1.82
C SER A 214 11.31 18.32 0.74
N VAL A 215 10.59 18.91 -0.25
CA VAL A 215 11.20 19.72 -1.31
C VAL A 215 12.04 20.85 -0.70
N GLY A 216 13.27 21.02 -1.18
CA GLY A 216 14.21 22.04 -0.69
C GLY A 216 14.91 21.71 0.65
N LYS A 217 14.48 20.66 1.35
CA LYS A 217 15.12 20.25 2.62
C LYS A 217 16.34 19.35 2.37
N SER A 218 17.27 19.34 3.31
CA SER A 218 18.49 18.51 3.20
C SER A 218 18.19 17.02 3.08
N TYR A 219 17.08 16.57 3.64
CA TYR A 219 16.58 15.20 3.61
C TYR A 219 15.53 14.94 2.52
N ALA A 220 15.39 15.84 1.54
CA ALA A 220 14.41 15.70 0.47
C ALA A 220 14.44 14.30 -0.17
N ALA A 221 13.25 13.72 -0.36
CA ALA A 221 13.09 12.46 -1.07
C ALA A 221 13.69 12.54 -2.49
N ARG A 222 14.32 11.46 -2.95
CA ARG A 222 15.03 11.41 -4.24
C ARG A 222 14.32 10.60 -5.32
N ALA A 223 13.25 9.91 -4.95
CA ALA A 223 12.29 9.27 -5.84
C ALA A 223 11.01 8.96 -5.06
N GLN A 224 9.92 8.70 -5.79
CA GLN A 224 8.67 8.20 -5.24
C GLN A 224 8.28 6.89 -5.93
N LEU A 225 7.80 5.90 -5.16
CA LEU A 225 7.10 4.71 -5.66
C LEU A 225 5.69 4.73 -5.07
N LEU A 226 4.71 5.08 -5.89
CA LEU A 226 3.32 5.26 -5.49
C LEU A 226 2.47 4.12 -6.05
N LEU A 227 1.88 3.32 -5.17
CA LEU A 227 1.08 2.16 -5.55
C LEU A 227 -0.39 2.49 -5.31
N TYR A 228 -1.14 2.71 -6.38
CA TYR A 228 -2.58 3.06 -6.35
C TYR A 228 -2.94 4.02 -5.18
N PRO A 229 -2.24 5.16 -5.04
CA PRO A 229 -2.39 6.05 -3.90
C PRO A 229 -3.76 6.73 -3.86
N VAL A 230 -4.27 7.03 -2.65
CA VAL A 230 -5.37 7.99 -2.47
C VAL A 230 -4.82 9.41 -2.63
N LEU A 231 -5.37 10.22 -3.53
CA LEU A 231 -4.81 11.54 -3.84
C LEU A 231 -5.83 12.68 -3.83
N ASP A 232 -7.13 12.36 -3.84
CA ASP A 232 -8.21 13.35 -3.98
C ASP A 232 -9.46 12.93 -3.21
N PHE A 233 -9.69 13.50 -2.04
CA PHE A 233 -10.91 13.27 -1.28
C PHE A 233 -12.10 14.12 -1.77
N LYS A 234 -11.84 15.17 -2.55
CA LYS A 234 -12.88 16.12 -3.00
C LYS A 234 -13.60 15.66 -4.26
N SER A 235 -12.85 15.17 -5.24
CA SER A 235 -13.40 14.85 -6.56
C SER A 235 -13.72 13.36 -6.71
N ARG A 236 -14.73 13.05 -7.50
CA ARG A 236 -15.07 11.70 -7.91
C ARG A 236 -14.95 11.59 -9.43
N HIS A 237 -14.12 10.67 -9.90
CA HIS A 237 -13.81 10.46 -11.31
C HIS A 237 -14.59 9.27 -11.87
N PRO A 238 -14.65 9.03 -13.20
CA PRO A 238 -15.43 7.94 -13.79
C PRO A 238 -15.12 6.55 -13.20
N SER A 239 -13.86 6.24 -12.90
CA SER A 239 -13.47 4.97 -12.26
C SER A 239 -14.13 4.78 -10.90
N PHE A 240 -14.38 5.85 -10.15
CA PHE A 240 -15.05 5.78 -8.86
C PHE A 240 -16.43 5.13 -9.00
N TYR A 241 -17.20 5.55 -10.00
CA TYR A 241 -18.55 5.01 -10.25
C TYR A 241 -18.53 3.63 -10.90
N ALA A 242 -17.51 3.37 -11.75
CA ALA A 242 -17.38 2.10 -12.46
C ALA A 242 -16.96 0.93 -11.54
N TYR A 243 -16.20 1.21 -10.49
CA TYR A 243 -15.57 0.18 -9.64
C TYR A 243 -15.93 0.32 -8.15
N LYS A 244 -17.05 0.97 -7.83
CA LYS A 244 -17.44 1.30 -6.46
C LYS A 244 -17.89 0.12 -5.60
N GLU A 245 -18.18 -1.03 -6.23
CA GLU A 245 -18.75 -2.21 -5.57
C GLU A 245 -18.10 -3.51 -6.05
N GLY A 246 -18.15 -4.53 -5.21
CA GLY A 246 -17.75 -5.90 -5.58
C GLY A 246 -16.25 -6.15 -5.67
N LEU A 247 -15.44 -5.17 -5.34
CA LEU A 247 -13.97 -5.24 -5.34
C LEU A 247 -13.44 -5.01 -3.92
N VAL A 248 -12.09 -4.97 -3.78
CA VAL A 248 -11.43 -4.83 -2.46
C VAL A 248 -11.76 -3.50 -1.80
N LEU A 249 -11.80 -2.41 -2.56
CA LEU A 249 -12.13 -1.07 -2.07
C LEU A 249 -13.48 -0.66 -2.63
N SER A 250 -14.39 -0.25 -1.75
CA SER A 250 -15.75 0.17 -2.10
C SER A 250 -15.98 1.67 -1.87
N GLU A 251 -17.10 2.19 -2.41
CA GLU A 251 -17.57 3.55 -2.10
C GLU A 251 -17.79 3.76 -0.61
N GLU A 252 -18.36 2.76 0.09
CA GLU A 252 -18.58 2.80 1.54
C GLU A 252 -17.26 2.95 2.31
N ASP A 253 -16.21 2.23 1.87
CA ASP A 253 -14.88 2.34 2.47
C ASP A 253 -14.32 3.76 2.30
N VAL A 254 -14.40 4.33 1.10
CA VAL A 254 -13.89 5.68 0.83
C VAL A 254 -14.66 6.72 1.64
N ASN A 255 -15.97 6.59 1.77
CA ASN A 255 -16.79 7.50 2.56
C ASN A 255 -16.46 7.40 4.06
N LEU A 256 -16.25 6.17 4.58
CA LEU A 256 -15.82 5.96 5.96
C LEU A 256 -14.45 6.59 6.24
N VAL A 257 -13.50 6.41 5.31
CA VAL A 257 -12.16 7.02 5.40
C VAL A 257 -12.25 8.55 5.36
N SER A 258 -13.03 9.12 4.44
CA SER A 258 -13.25 10.58 4.36
C SER A 258 -13.73 11.12 5.70
N ARG A 259 -14.73 10.49 6.28
CA ARG A 259 -15.28 10.91 7.57
C ARG A 259 -14.25 10.78 8.71
N LEU A 260 -13.61 9.63 8.89
CA LEU A 260 -12.76 9.37 10.05
C LEU A 260 -11.37 10.02 9.93
N TYR A 261 -10.83 10.16 8.72
CA TYR A 261 -9.48 10.71 8.50
C TYR A 261 -9.51 12.21 8.22
N VAL A 262 -10.55 12.71 7.51
CA VAL A 262 -10.59 14.13 7.07
C VAL A 262 -11.59 14.93 7.90
N GLU A 263 -12.87 14.55 7.87
CA GLU A 263 -13.96 15.38 8.39
C GLU A 263 -13.96 15.45 9.92
N ASN A 264 -13.72 14.32 10.62
CA ASN A 264 -13.61 14.29 12.08
C ASN A 264 -12.44 15.15 12.61
N HIS A 265 -11.46 15.42 11.77
CA HIS A 265 -10.35 16.34 12.08
C HIS A 265 -10.56 17.75 11.53
N GLN A 266 -11.78 18.07 11.07
CA GLN A 266 -12.20 19.41 10.59
C GLN A 266 -11.32 19.93 9.44
N MET A 267 -10.80 19.03 8.59
CA MET A 267 -10.00 19.38 7.42
C MET A 267 -10.88 19.54 6.19
N ALA A 268 -10.49 20.43 5.28
CA ALA A 268 -11.12 20.52 3.98
C ALA A 268 -10.74 19.32 3.11
N LEU A 269 -11.68 18.82 2.30
CA LEU A 269 -11.44 17.69 1.41
C LEU A 269 -10.36 17.97 0.33
N ASP A 270 -10.09 19.25 0.04
CA ASP A 270 -9.03 19.72 -0.87
C ASP A 270 -7.78 20.23 -0.16
N ASP A 271 -7.69 20.05 1.17
CA ASP A 271 -6.45 20.36 1.88
C ASP A 271 -5.30 19.50 1.34
N PRO A 272 -4.17 20.11 0.91
CA PRO A 272 -3.03 19.35 0.38
C PRO A 272 -2.46 18.29 1.32
N LEU A 273 -2.68 18.41 2.61
CA LEU A 273 -2.24 17.44 3.60
C LEU A 273 -2.96 16.09 3.48
N VAL A 274 -4.20 16.09 3.01
CA VAL A 274 -5.02 14.88 2.81
C VAL A 274 -5.24 14.58 1.33
N SER A 275 -5.34 15.61 0.50
CA SER A 275 -5.52 15.53 -0.96
C SER A 275 -4.34 16.15 -1.71
N PRO A 276 -3.19 15.45 -1.80
CA PRO A 276 -1.94 16.01 -2.33
C PRO A 276 -2.01 16.38 -3.82
N THR A 277 -3.07 16.03 -4.54
CA THR A 277 -3.32 16.52 -5.91
C THR A 277 -3.51 18.03 -5.98
N TYR A 278 -3.86 18.70 -4.86
CA TYR A 278 -4.01 20.14 -4.73
C TYR A 278 -2.76 20.83 -4.15
N GLY A 279 -1.73 20.05 -3.79
CA GLY A 279 -0.48 20.54 -3.24
C GLY A 279 0.48 21.11 -4.28
N ASN A 280 1.69 21.47 -3.83
CA ASN A 280 2.74 21.94 -4.73
C ASN A 280 3.38 20.78 -5.48
N LEU A 281 3.17 20.73 -6.79
CA LEU A 281 3.69 19.69 -7.68
C LEU A 281 5.04 20.05 -8.31
N LYS A 282 5.57 21.24 -8.05
CA LYS A 282 6.85 21.67 -8.60
C LYS A 282 8.04 21.06 -7.86
N GLN A 283 9.10 20.73 -8.59
CA GLN A 283 10.36 20.22 -8.04
C GLN A 283 10.24 18.88 -7.30
N LEU A 284 9.15 18.15 -7.50
CA LEU A 284 9.00 16.82 -6.95
C LEU A 284 10.03 15.84 -7.55
N PRO A 285 10.46 14.85 -6.78
CA PRO A 285 11.42 13.86 -7.28
C PRO A 285 10.78 12.97 -8.36
N PRO A 286 11.61 12.29 -9.18
CA PRO A 286 11.13 11.31 -10.14
C PRO A 286 10.14 10.34 -9.50
N THR A 287 9.00 10.14 -10.16
CA THR A 287 7.85 9.41 -9.60
C THR A 287 7.49 8.20 -10.46
N TYR A 288 7.50 7.03 -9.84
CA TYR A 288 7.01 5.78 -10.41
C TYR A 288 5.62 5.48 -9.85
N VAL A 289 4.60 5.55 -10.71
CA VAL A 289 3.19 5.42 -10.32
C VAL A 289 2.63 4.11 -10.85
N ILE A 290 1.91 3.39 -9.99
CA ILE A 290 1.20 2.16 -10.31
C ILE A 290 -0.29 2.37 -10.11
N THR A 291 -1.07 1.92 -11.09
CA THR A 291 -2.53 1.79 -10.99
C THR A 291 -2.94 0.34 -11.19
N ALA A 292 -4.07 -0.03 -10.60
CA ALA A 292 -4.84 -1.22 -10.94
C ALA A 292 -6.05 -0.78 -11.78
N GLN A 293 -6.39 -1.53 -12.84
CA GLN A 293 -7.51 -1.15 -13.71
C GLN A 293 -8.83 -1.18 -12.99
N HIS A 294 -9.06 -2.20 -12.17
CA HIS A 294 -10.32 -2.41 -11.45
C HIS A 294 -10.23 -1.80 -10.04
N ASP A 295 -10.04 -0.47 -10.02
CA ASP A 295 -9.87 0.31 -8.80
C ASP A 295 -10.61 1.64 -8.93
N LEU A 296 -11.43 1.97 -7.97
CA LEU A 296 -12.18 3.23 -7.97
C LEU A 296 -11.25 4.47 -7.92
N LEU A 297 -9.99 4.32 -7.46
CA LEU A 297 -8.96 5.37 -7.45
C LEU A 297 -8.17 5.47 -8.77
N HIS A 298 -8.43 4.60 -9.75
CA HIS A 298 -7.64 4.53 -11.00
C HIS A 298 -7.48 5.87 -11.71
N ASP A 299 -8.58 6.61 -11.88
CA ASP A 299 -8.55 7.84 -12.68
C ASP A 299 -7.90 9.00 -11.93
N GLU A 300 -8.13 9.16 -10.62
CA GLU A 300 -7.46 10.21 -9.84
C GLU A 300 -5.94 10.06 -9.86
N VAL A 301 -5.45 8.80 -9.78
CA VAL A 301 -4.02 8.49 -9.85
C VAL A 301 -3.47 8.78 -11.25
N SER A 302 -4.21 8.44 -12.29
CA SER A 302 -3.85 8.71 -13.69
C SER A 302 -3.79 10.22 -13.98
N ILE A 303 -4.76 10.98 -13.48
CA ILE A 303 -4.81 12.43 -13.57
C ILE A 303 -3.62 13.06 -12.82
N TYR A 304 -3.31 12.57 -11.63
CA TYR A 304 -2.17 13.05 -10.86
C TYR A 304 -0.84 12.80 -11.59
N ALA A 305 -0.67 11.61 -12.17
CA ALA A 305 0.51 11.30 -12.99
C ALA A 305 0.65 12.25 -14.20
N HIS A 306 -0.46 12.64 -14.81
CA HIS A 306 -0.50 13.63 -15.87
C HIS A 306 -0.11 15.04 -15.37
N LYS A 307 -0.72 15.49 -14.26
CA LYS A 307 -0.37 16.78 -13.62
C LYS A 307 1.12 16.88 -13.29
N LEU A 308 1.71 15.82 -12.74
CA LEU A 308 3.15 15.78 -12.47
C LEU A 308 4.00 16.02 -13.71
N ARG A 309 3.66 15.38 -14.85
CA ARG A 309 4.37 15.59 -16.12
C ARG A 309 4.26 17.04 -16.60
N GLN A 310 3.08 17.65 -16.48
CA GLN A 310 2.87 19.07 -16.82
C GLN A 310 3.75 20.01 -15.98
N HIS A 311 4.10 19.61 -14.75
CA HIS A 311 5.01 20.35 -13.87
C HIS A 311 6.49 19.96 -14.04
N GLY A 312 6.83 19.24 -15.11
CA GLY A 312 8.21 18.87 -15.43
C GLY A 312 8.78 17.73 -14.60
N VAL A 313 7.96 17.02 -13.83
CA VAL A 313 8.41 15.85 -13.07
C VAL A 313 8.56 14.66 -14.01
N ARG A 314 9.69 13.93 -13.89
CA ARG A 314 9.87 12.67 -14.60
C ARG A 314 8.94 11.59 -14.00
N VAL A 315 7.97 11.14 -14.79
CA VAL A 315 6.95 10.16 -14.35
C VAL A 315 6.96 8.93 -15.23
N TYR A 316 7.05 7.77 -14.60
CA TYR A 316 6.67 6.49 -15.19
C TYR A 316 5.36 6.01 -14.56
N HIS A 317 4.36 5.78 -15.38
CA HIS A 317 3.04 5.30 -14.95
C HIS A 317 2.77 3.96 -15.61
N LYS A 318 2.42 2.95 -14.79
CA LYS A 318 2.09 1.61 -15.25
C LYS A 318 0.76 1.16 -14.67
N ASN A 319 -0.15 0.75 -15.55
CA ASN A 319 -1.43 0.18 -15.18
C ASN A 319 -1.39 -1.36 -15.27
N TYR A 320 -1.88 -2.04 -14.24
CA TYR A 320 -2.09 -3.48 -14.24
C TYR A 320 -3.55 -3.77 -14.55
N VAL A 321 -3.80 -4.14 -15.82
CA VAL A 321 -5.14 -4.20 -16.43
C VAL A 321 -6.05 -5.29 -15.83
N ASP A 322 -5.47 -6.28 -15.18
CA ASP A 322 -6.17 -7.43 -14.60
C ASP A 322 -6.20 -7.42 -13.06
N GLN A 323 -5.81 -6.30 -12.44
CA GLN A 323 -5.71 -6.20 -10.98
C GLN A 323 -6.73 -5.23 -10.39
N THR A 324 -6.96 -5.40 -9.08
CA THR A 324 -7.78 -4.53 -8.23
C THR A 324 -6.91 -3.79 -7.22
N HIS A 325 -7.52 -2.84 -6.49
CA HIS A 325 -6.89 -2.17 -5.36
C HIS A 325 -6.25 -3.18 -4.39
N GLY A 326 -5.10 -2.85 -3.80
CA GLY A 326 -4.46 -3.69 -2.79
C GLY A 326 -3.80 -4.98 -3.30
N PHE A 327 -3.67 -5.18 -4.62
CA PHE A 327 -3.17 -6.45 -5.20
C PHE A 327 -1.78 -6.86 -4.72
N ILE A 328 -0.93 -5.92 -4.27
CA ILE A 328 0.40 -6.28 -3.75
C ILE A 328 0.31 -7.19 -2.52
N ASN A 329 -0.74 -7.03 -1.70
CA ASN A 329 -0.99 -7.83 -0.50
C ASN A 329 -1.42 -9.27 -0.82
N LEU A 330 -1.82 -9.53 -2.07
CA LEU A 330 -2.10 -10.89 -2.55
C LEU A 330 -0.85 -11.65 -2.97
N SER A 331 0.34 -11.03 -2.96
CA SER A 331 1.60 -11.68 -3.37
C SER A 331 1.93 -12.99 -2.65
N PRO A 332 1.52 -13.26 -1.38
CA PRO A 332 1.74 -14.54 -0.74
C PRO A 332 0.89 -15.70 -1.31
N ILE A 333 -0.25 -15.40 -1.92
CA ILE A 333 -1.24 -16.39 -2.37
C ILE A 333 -1.53 -16.33 -3.88
N SER A 334 -1.14 -15.27 -4.60
CA SER A 334 -1.30 -15.13 -6.04
C SER A 334 0.06 -15.10 -6.74
N LYS A 335 0.31 -16.09 -7.62
CA LYS A 335 1.51 -16.11 -8.47
C LYS A 335 1.59 -14.88 -9.37
N ARG A 336 0.44 -14.40 -9.86
CA ARG A 336 0.35 -13.23 -10.73
C ARG A 336 0.68 -11.96 -9.96
N ALA A 337 0.06 -11.74 -8.82
CA ALA A 337 0.39 -10.59 -7.96
C ALA A 337 1.87 -10.61 -7.54
N LYS A 338 2.42 -11.77 -7.16
CA LYS A 338 3.85 -11.92 -6.84
C LYS A 338 4.75 -11.55 -8.01
N LYS A 339 4.41 -12.02 -9.23
CA LYS A 339 5.14 -11.65 -10.44
C LYS A 339 5.14 -10.13 -10.65
N TYR A 340 3.99 -9.48 -10.46
CA TYR A 340 3.86 -8.04 -10.62
C TYR A 340 4.65 -7.26 -9.55
N VAL A 341 4.62 -7.70 -8.29
CA VAL A 341 5.45 -7.08 -7.24
C VAL A 341 6.95 -7.17 -7.57
N ILE A 342 7.41 -8.32 -8.05
CA ILE A 342 8.81 -8.51 -8.48
C ILE A 342 9.15 -7.59 -9.67
N GLU A 343 8.25 -7.46 -10.61
CA GLU A 343 8.39 -6.56 -11.76
C GLU A 343 8.45 -5.10 -11.33
N ILE A 344 7.51 -4.66 -10.48
CA ILE A 344 7.49 -3.30 -9.90
C ILE A 344 8.84 -2.99 -9.23
N ALA A 345 9.33 -3.89 -8.39
CA ALA A 345 10.60 -3.69 -7.68
C ALA A 345 11.79 -3.52 -8.64
N ARG A 346 11.88 -4.38 -9.67
CA ARG A 346 12.95 -4.34 -10.67
C ARG A 346 12.88 -3.09 -11.55
N ASP A 347 11.67 -2.75 -11.99
CA ASP A 347 11.46 -1.63 -12.90
C ASP A 347 11.61 -0.28 -12.17
N PHE A 348 11.12 -0.19 -10.92
CA PHE A 348 11.40 0.98 -10.07
C PHE A 348 12.90 1.20 -9.88
N ARG A 349 13.67 0.14 -9.63
CA ARG A 349 15.12 0.26 -9.50
C ARG A 349 15.77 0.80 -10.79
N LYS A 350 15.41 0.26 -11.95
CA LYS A 350 15.92 0.75 -13.26
C LYS A 350 15.52 2.20 -13.50
N PHE A 351 14.27 2.55 -13.18
CA PHE A 351 13.78 3.92 -13.29
C PHE A 351 14.56 4.89 -12.38
N TRP A 352 14.78 4.50 -11.12
CA TRP A 352 15.50 5.32 -10.15
C TRP A 352 16.98 5.51 -10.50
N ASP A 353 17.63 4.51 -11.10
CA ASP A 353 19.04 4.58 -11.48
C ASP A 353 19.30 5.41 -12.74
N LYS A 354 18.29 5.65 -13.58
CA LYS A 354 18.44 6.54 -14.74
C LYS A 354 18.67 7.97 -14.25
N ARG A 355 19.84 8.51 -14.59
CA ARG A 355 20.11 9.95 -14.44
C ARG A 355 19.29 10.72 -15.49
N ASN A 356 18.84 11.93 -15.16
CA ASN A 356 18.22 12.84 -16.13
C ASN A 356 19.27 13.25 -17.15
#